data_a0da7e673d8ba188ac680cb42c9acdec
#
_entry.id   a0da7e673d8ba188ac680cb42c9acdec
#
_cell.length_a   1.000
_cell.length_b   1.000
_cell.length_c   1.000
_cell.angle_alpha   90.00
_cell.angle_beta   90.00
_cell.angle_gamma   90.00
#
_symmetry.space_group_name_H-M   'P 1'
#
loop_
_entity.id
_entity.type
_entity.pdbx_description
1 polymer ?
#
loop_
_entity_poly.entity_id
_entity_poly.type
_entity_poly.pdbx_seq_one_letter_code
_entity_poly.pdbx_strand_id
1 'polypeptide(L)'
;MGLDSPALVLTGVPAALPLAIELLARPQGTEDLARLLPELDPEWIDWLVDRLTAAGLMTSSRTARVATLAVVGTGALANAVADSLKRTGLHVVRAEPAVFAGDDPVAADGVPELVILAGDSAEPDRTLTDALFRSGRPHLVVRLEPDRAVVGPLVIPGRSPCVRCQDLNRCRLDDAWPHLLAQLCREPVAAEPTLLAWAASTATVQVRALLAGGAPETTGSTLELGLADFRLQSRAWPAHPRCGCLLPIG
;
A
#
# COMPACT_ATOMS: atom_id res chain seq x y z
N MET A 1 -9.08 6.46 -20.64
CA MET A 1 -10.29 6.21 -21.45
C MET A 1 -10.43 4.71 -21.59
N GLY A 2 -11.41 4.11 -20.93
CA GLY A 2 -11.81 2.73 -21.15
C GLY A 2 -12.87 2.73 -22.24
N LEU A 3 -12.66 2.01 -23.32
CA LEU A 3 -13.62 1.95 -24.44
C LEU A 3 -14.86 1.13 -24.09
N ASP A 4 -14.75 0.22 -23.11
CA ASP A 4 -15.81 -0.74 -22.78
C ASP A 4 -16.59 -0.43 -21.49
N SER A 5 -16.10 0.48 -20.66
CA SER A 5 -16.77 0.95 -19.43
C SER A 5 -16.27 2.36 -19.09
N PRO A 6 -17.05 3.41 -19.35
CA PRO A 6 -16.66 4.75 -18.94
C PRO A 6 -16.58 4.83 -17.42
N ALA A 7 -15.44 5.29 -16.88
CA ALA A 7 -15.26 5.47 -15.44
C ALA A 7 -16.22 6.53 -14.87
N LEU A 8 -16.62 7.49 -15.71
CA LEU A 8 -17.57 8.54 -15.36
C LEU A 8 -18.30 9.03 -16.62
N VAL A 9 -19.60 9.21 -16.54
CA VAL A 9 -20.44 9.83 -17.56
C VAL A 9 -21.10 11.05 -16.95
N LEU A 10 -20.88 12.22 -17.55
CA LEU A 10 -21.48 13.48 -17.14
C LEU A 10 -22.51 13.90 -18.17
N THR A 11 -23.74 14.18 -17.73
CA THR A 11 -24.87 14.63 -18.58
C THR A 11 -25.48 15.89 -18.00
N GLY A 12 -26.03 16.75 -18.88
CA GLY A 12 -26.68 17.99 -18.45
C GLY A 12 -25.73 19.04 -17.90
N VAL A 13 -24.46 18.99 -18.29
CA VAL A 13 -23.39 19.89 -17.81
C VAL A 13 -23.24 21.13 -18.70
N PRO A 14 -22.72 22.26 -18.16
CA PRO A 14 -22.42 23.46 -18.97
C PRO A 14 -21.44 23.19 -20.10
N ALA A 15 -21.57 23.95 -21.18
CA ALA A 15 -20.74 23.80 -22.39
C ALA A 15 -19.22 24.03 -22.13
N ALA A 16 -18.86 24.78 -21.10
CA ALA A 16 -17.48 25.04 -20.70
C ALA A 16 -16.86 23.91 -19.89
N LEU A 17 -17.65 22.95 -19.37
CA LEU A 17 -17.12 21.90 -18.49
C LEU A 17 -16.11 20.95 -19.18
N PRO A 18 -16.26 20.55 -20.46
CA PRO A 18 -15.24 19.77 -21.15
C PRO A 18 -13.86 20.45 -21.17
N LEU A 19 -13.84 21.77 -21.38
CA LEU A 19 -12.58 22.53 -21.32
C LEU A 19 -11.97 22.54 -19.93
N ALA A 20 -12.79 22.60 -18.88
CA ALA A 20 -12.32 22.47 -17.50
C ALA A 20 -11.63 21.10 -17.27
N ILE A 21 -12.17 20.01 -17.83
CA ILE A 21 -11.56 18.67 -17.76
C ILE A 21 -10.20 18.64 -18.47
N GLU A 22 -10.09 19.25 -19.65
CA GLU A 22 -8.83 19.34 -20.39
C GLU A 22 -7.78 20.15 -19.63
N LEU A 23 -8.18 21.24 -19.00
CA LEU A 23 -7.29 22.06 -18.17
C LEU A 23 -6.83 21.32 -16.93
N LEU A 24 -7.67 20.51 -16.29
CA LEU A 24 -7.33 19.66 -15.14
C LEU A 24 -6.37 18.51 -15.47
N ALA A 25 -6.10 18.23 -16.75
CA ALA A 25 -5.03 17.30 -17.14
C ALA A 25 -3.63 17.80 -16.74
N ARG A 26 -3.51 19.08 -16.36
CA ARG A 26 -2.29 19.66 -15.81
C ARG A 26 -2.52 20.03 -14.35
N PRO A 27 -1.48 19.92 -13.47
CA PRO A 27 -1.59 20.36 -12.09
C PRO A 27 -1.92 21.85 -12.01
N GLN A 28 -3.11 22.19 -11.50
CA GLN A 28 -3.51 23.58 -11.27
C GLN A 28 -4.58 23.65 -10.18
N GLY A 29 -4.72 24.81 -9.54
CA GLY A 29 -5.70 25.05 -8.50
C GLY A 29 -7.10 25.33 -9.05
N THR A 30 -8.14 25.11 -8.22
CA THR A 30 -9.52 25.48 -8.55
C THR A 30 -9.69 26.97 -8.78
N GLU A 31 -8.92 27.81 -8.06
CA GLU A 31 -8.88 29.26 -8.26
C GLU A 31 -8.30 29.66 -9.63
N ASP A 32 -7.33 28.91 -10.13
CA ASP A 32 -6.76 29.13 -11.46
C ASP A 32 -7.77 28.76 -12.56
N LEU A 33 -8.50 27.67 -12.37
CA LEU A 33 -9.59 27.26 -13.25
C LEU A 33 -10.70 28.31 -13.30
N ALA A 34 -11.12 28.85 -12.17
CA ALA A 34 -12.14 29.88 -12.09
C ALA A 34 -11.71 31.17 -12.84
N ARG A 35 -10.41 31.48 -12.80
CA ARG A 35 -9.86 32.61 -13.57
C ARG A 35 -9.79 32.35 -15.07
N LEU A 36 -9.52 31.13 -15.49
CA LEU A 36 -9.41 30.74 -16.90
C LEU A 36 -10.77 30.52 -17.57
N LEU A 37 -11.79 30.20 -16.78
CA LEU A 37 -13.16 29.90 -17.25
C LEU A 37 -14.17 30.78 -16.49
N PRO A 38 -14.20 32.10 -16.74
CA PRO A 38 -15.08 33.03 -16.04
C PRO A 38 -16.57 32.82 -16.34
N GLU A 39 -16.88 32.10 -17.42
CA GLU A 39 -18.26 31.71 -17.78
C GLU A 39 -18.75 30.46 -17.02
N LEU A 40 -17.85 29.74 -16.31
CA LEU A 40 -18.23 28.57 -15.56
C LEU A 40 -18.37 28.95 -14.07
N ASP A 41 -19.57 28.73 -13.52
CA ASP A 41 -19.83 28.97 -12.10
C ASP A 41 -18.85 28.16 -11.24
N PRO A 42 -18.22 28.78 -10.23
CA PRO A 42 -17.32 28.06 -9.31
C PRO A 42 -17.91 26.81 -8.68
N GLU A 43 -19.22 26.76 -8.43
CA GLU A 43 -19.90 25.57 -7.92
C GLU A 43 -19.77 24.37 -8.88
N TRP A 44 -19.75 24.60 -10.20
CA TRP A 44 -19.51 23.54 -11.18
C TRP A 44 -18.07 23.03 -11.17
N ILE A 45 -17.10 23.89 -10.85
CA ILE A 45 -15.70 23.50 -10.72
C ILE A 45 -15.55 22.58 -9.49
N ASP A 46 -16.10 22.98 -8.35
CA ASP A 46 -16.04 22.18 -7.12
C ASP A 46 -16.77 20.85 -7.31
N TRP A 47 -17.96 20.87 -7.90
CA TRP A 47 -18.71 19.66 -8.23
C TRP A 47 -17.93 18.72 -9.17
N LEU A 48 -17.26 19.26 -10.20
CA LEU A 48 -16.46 18.48 -11.13
C LEU A 48 -15.27 17.82 -10.41
N VAL A 49 -14.55 18.58 -9.59
CA VAL A 49 -13.42 18.10 -8.81
C VAL A 49 -13.85 16.96 -7.88
N ASP A 50 -14.97 17.12 -7.18
CA ASP A 50 -15.52 16.07 -6.31
C ASP A 50 -15.88 14.81 -7.10
N ARG A 51 -16.52 14.95 -8.26
CA ARG A 51 -16.90 13.82 -9.12
C ARG A 51 -15.71 13.08 -9.69
N LEU A 52 -14.70 13.81 -10.18
CA LEU A 52 -13.47 13.22 -10.71
C LEU A 52 -12.66 12.53 -9.60
N THR A 53 -12.64 13.12 -8.42
CA THR A 53 -11.98 12.53 -7.24
C THR A 53 -12.69 11.26 -6.78
N ALA A 54 -14.01 11.28 -6.69
CA ALA A 54 -14.82 10.12 -6.31
C ALA A 54 -14.72 8.97 -7.34
N ALA A 55 -14.53 9.31 -8.62
CA ALA A 55 -14.29 8.33 -9.69
C ALA A 55 -12.83 7.84 -9.77
N GLY A 56 -11.93 8.35 -8.91
CA GLY A 56 -10.49 8.00 -8.94
C GLY A 56 -9.75 8.54 -10.17
N LEU A 57 -10.36 9.49 -10.91
CA LEU A 57 -9.78 10.09 -12.11
C LEU A 57 -8.93 11.31 -11.82
N MET A 58 -8.99 11.82 -10.60
CA MET A 58 -8.20 12.95 -10.13
C MET A 58 -7.72 12.73 -8.71
N THR A 59 -6.48 13.12 -8.43
CA THR A 59 -5.97 13.25 -7.08
C THR A 59 -5.95 14.73 -6.71
N SER A 60 -6.64 15.12 -5.64
CA SER A 60 -6.55 16.47 -5.11
C SER A 60 -5.09 16.75 -4.74
N SER A 61 -4.46 17.75 -5.38
CA SER A 61 -3.22 18.31 -4.89
C SER A 61 -3.50 19.32 -3.77
N ARG A 62 -4.23 18.91 -2.74
CA ARG A 62 -4.04 19.50 -1.43
C ARG A 62 -2.56 19.31 -1.18
N THR A 63 -1.82 20.41 -0.90
CA THR A 63 -0.38 20.42 -0.61
C THR A 63 0.06 19.05 -0.12
N ALA A 64 0.54 18.24 -1.05
CA ALA A 64 0.84 16.85 -0.77
C ALA A 64 2.02 16.91 0.19
N ARG A 65 1.71 16.85 1.49
CA ARG A 65 2.70 16.47 2.46
C ARG A 65 3.31 15.22 1.87
N VAL A 66 4.55 15.32 1.40
CA VAL A 66 5.22 14.22 0.74
C VAL A 66 5.27 13.10 1.76
N ALA A 67 4.38 12.11 1.58
CA ALA A 67 4.31 10.98 2.47
C ALA A 67 5.68 10.32 2.51
N THR A 68 6.30 10.27 3.69
CA THR A 68 7.56 9.56 3.86
C THR A 68 7.27 8.08 4.04
N LEU A 69 7.83 7.27 3.16
CA LEU A 69 7.73 5.82 3.21
C LEU A 69 9.07 5.23 3.65
N ALA A 70 9.03 4.26 4.55
CA ALA A 70 10.24 3.51 4.90
C ALA A 70 10.20 2.12 4.27
N VAL A 71 11.26 1.73 3.56
CA VAL A 71 11.47 0.34 3.13
C VAL A 71 12.50 -0.29 4.05
N VAL A 72 12.07 -1.31 4.77
CA VAL A 72 12.86 -2.06 5.76
C VAL A 72 13.20 -3.43 5.20
N GLY A 73 14.46 -3.76 5.22
CA GLY A 73 15.00 -5.02 4.71
C GLY A 73 16.25 -4.79 3.87
N THR A 74 16.92 -5.87 3.56
CA THR A 74 18.14 -5.92 2.75
C THR A 74 17.90 -6.69 1.46
N GLY A 75 18.88 -6.67 0.56
CA GLY A 75 18.90 -7.49 -0.65
C GLY A 75 18.04 -7.02 -1.80
N ALA A 76 17.78 -7.94 -2.72
CA ALA A 76 17.22 -7.64 -4.03
C ALA A 76 15.76 -7.18 -3.97
N LEU A 77 14.94 -7.80 -3.10
CA LEU A 77 13.53 -7.46 -2.97
C LEU A 77 13.35 -6.04 -2.43
N ALA A 78 14.06 -5.70 -1.36
CA ALA A 78 14.00 -4.38 -0.76
C ALA A 78 14.45 -3.28 -1.74
N ASN A 79 15.48 -3.55 -2.54
CA ASN A 79 15.95 -2.62 -3.57
C ASN A 79 14.90 -2.45 -4.66
N ALA A 80 14.34 -3.54 -5.19
CA ALA A 80 13.32 -3.50 -6.24
C ALA A 80 12.06 -2.74 -5.79
N VAL A 81 11.60 -2.95 -4.56
CA VAL A 81 10.45 -2.24 -3.98
C VAL A 81 10.75 -0.74 -3.82
N ALA A 82 11.91 -0.39 -3.23
CA ALA A 82 12.30 1.00 -3.05
C ALA A 82 12.42 1.75 -4.38
N ASP A 83 13.05 1.13 -5.38
CA ASP A 83 13.22 1.72 -6.71
C ASP A 83 11.88 1.86 -7.45
N SER A 84 10.99 0.88 -7.32
CA SER A 84 9.66 0.95 -7.90
C SER A 84 8.85 2.13 -7.32
N LEU A 85 8.86 2.30 -6.01
CA LEU A 85 8.19 3.42 -5.33
C LEU A 85 8.79 4.77 -5.73
N LYS A 86 10.13 4.90 -5.73
CA LYS A 86 10.83 6.15 -6.12
C LYS A 86 10.50 6.56 -7.56
N ARG A 87 10.40 5.62 -8.50
CA ARG A 87 10.02 5.92 -9.89
C ARG A 87 8.63 6.55 -10.02
N THR A 88 7.76 6.37 -9.04
CA THR A 88 6.44 7.03 -9.02
C THR A 88 6.44 8.41 -8.33
N GLY A 89 7.62 8.94 -7.99
CA GLY A 89 7.76 10.24 -7.35
C GLY A 89 7.53 10.24 -5.83
N LEU A 90 7.39 9.06 -5.20
CA LEU A 90 7.22 8.95 -3.75
C LEU A 90 8.56 9.13 -3.02
N HIS A 91 8.51 9.78 -1.85
CA HIS A 91 9.68 9.91 -0.99
C HIS A 91 9.90 8.63 -0.19
N VAL A 92 11.02 7.96 -0.45
CA VAL A 92 11.34 6.65 0.12
C VAL A 92 12.69 6.69 0.81
N VAL A 93 12.68 6.37 2.11
CA VAL A 93 13.90 6.16 2.90
C VAL A 93 14.16 4.66 3.09
N ARG A 94 15.43 4.29 3.17
CA ARG A 94 15.83 2.95 3.57
C ARG A 94 16.06 2.96 5.06
N ALA A 95 15.55 1.98 5.77
CA ALA A 95 15.70 1.89 7.21
C ALA A 95 16.09 0.47 7.62
N GLU A 96 16.92 0.38 8.65
CA GLU A 96 17.27 -0.89 9.26
C GLU A 96 16.17 -1.34 10.25
N PRO A 97 15.94 -2.66 10.41
CA PRO A 97 14.95 -3.18 11.35
C PRO A 97 15.10 -2.65 12.78
N ALA A 98 16.34 -2.43 13.23
CA ALA A 98 16.64 -1.94 14.57
C ALA A 98 16.03 -0.55 14.87
N VAL A 99 15.80 0.28 13.85
CA VAL A 99 15.17 1.60 13.99
C VAL A 99 13.74 1.49 14.54
N PHE A 100 13.07 0.38 14.27
CA PHE A 100 11.67 0.14 14.67
C PHE A 100 11.54 -0.82 15.86
N ALA A 101 12.65 -1.35 16.38
CA ALA A 101 12.66 -2.28 17.52
C ALA A 101 12.62 -1.58 18.89
N GLY A 102 12.86 -0.25 18.95
CA GLY A 102 12.80 0.56 20.17
C GLY A 102 11.41 1.12 20.45
N ASP A 103 11.18 1.54 21.69
CA ASP A 103 9.91 2.13 22.13
C ASP A 103 9.69 3.55 21.54
N ASP A 104 10.71 4.17 20.98
CA ASP A 104 10.65 5.52 20.40
C ASP A 104 11.34 5.53 19.02
N PRO A 105 10.65 5.05 17.97
CA PRO A 105 11.24 4.96 16.65
C PRO A 105 11.19 6.32 15.94
N VAL A 106 12.16 7.17 16.20
CA VAL A 106 12.36 8.43 15.46
C VAL A 106 13.36 8.17 14.34
N ALA A 107 12.87 8.11 13.10
CA ALA A 107 13.75 8.28 11.95
C ALA A 107 14.21 9.74 11.91
N ALA A 108 15.49 9.97 11.59
CA ALA A 108 16.07 11.33 11.51
C ALA A 108 15.32 12.25 10.53
N ASP A 109 14.60 11.71 9.57
CA ASP A 109 13.85 12.40 8.51
C ASP A 109 12.32 12.49 8.76
N GLY A 110 11.88 12.27 10.00
CA GLY A 110 10.46 12.26 10.37
C GLY A 110 9.87 10.86 10.46
N VAL A 111 8.66 10.79 11.04
CA VAL A 111 7.94 9.52 11.23
C VAL A 111 7.36 9.05 9.90
N PRO A 112 7.73 7.87 9.38
CA PRO A 112 7.16 7.39 8.13
C PRO A 112 5.67 7.07 8.29
N GLU A 113 4.87 7.45 7.30
CA GLU A 113 3.42 7.21 7.27
C GLU A 113 3.10 5.73 6.99
N LEU A 114 4.00 5.04 6.31
CA LEU A 114 3.89 3.62 6.01
C LEU A 114 5.28 2.99 6.01
N VAL A 115 5.37 1.81 6.61
CA VAL A 115 6.57 0.96 6.58
C VAL A 115 6.34 -0.21 5.65
N ILE A 116 7.25 -0.46 4.70
CA ILE A 116 7.21 -1.61 3.81
C ILE A 116 8.29 -2.58 4.24
N LEU A 117 7.89 -3.76 4.69
CA LEU A 117 8.78 -4.84 5.10
C LEU A 117 9.08 -5.70 3.87
N ALA A 118 10.30 -5.62 3.37
CA ALA A 118 10.74 -6.31 2.16
C ALA A 118 12.13 -6.93 2.38
N GLY A 119 12.17 -7.97 3.21
CA GLY A 119 13.41 -8.69 3.53
C GLY A 119 13.67 -9.89 2.60
N ASP A 120 14.86 -10.46 2.75
CA ASP A 120 15.28 -11.64 1.97
C ASP A 120 14.78 -12.96 2.55
N SER A 121 14.18 -12.96 3.76
CA SER A 121 13.58 -14.15 4.37
C SER A 121 12.15 -14.39 3.86
N ALA A 122 11.73 -15.67 3.87
CA ALA A 122 10.39 -16.08 3.45
C ALA A 122 9.27 -15.51 4.34
N GLU A 123 9.57 -15.18 5.59
CA GLU A 123 8.64 -14.51 6.50
C GLU A 123 9.36 -13.36 7.24
N PRO A 124 8.70 -12.22 7.49
CA PRO A 124 9.29 -11.14 8.27
C PRO A 124 9.44 -11.53 9.76
N ASP A 125 10.42 -10.91 10.42
CA ASP A 125 10.57 -11.06 11.87
C ASP A 125 9.32 -10.56 12.60
N ARG A 126 8.76 -11.40 13.47
CA ARG A 126 7.55 -11.08 14.25
C ARG A 126 7.83 -10.03 15.33
N THR A 127 9.03 -9.95 15.85
CA THR A 127 9.43 -8.87 16.78
C THR A 127 9.23 -7.51 16.11
N LEU A 128 9.61 -7.38 14.84
CA LEU A 128 9.44 -6.16 14.07
C LEU A 128 7.98 -5.85 13.74
N THR A 129 7.22 -6.84 13.28
CA THR A 129 5.79 -6.63 12.98
C THR A 129 4.98 -6.29 14.23
N ASP A 130 5.31 -6.88 15.37
CA ASP A 130 4.69 -6.60 16.66
C ASP A 130 5.05 -5.20 17.17
N ALA A 131 6.30 -4.75 17.00
CA ALA A 131 6.73 -3.40 17.34
C ALA A 131 6.00 -2.35 16.51
N LEU A 132 5.91 -2.54 15.19
CA LEU A 132 5.16 -1.65 14.29
C LEU A 132 3.66 -1.61 14.65
N PHE A 133 3.09 -2.75 14.98
CA PHE A 133 1.68 -2.80 15.40
C PHE A 133 1.45 -2.04 16.71
N ARG A 134 2.28 -2.28 17.74
CA ARG A 134 2.16 -1.60 19.05
C ARG A 134 2.38 -0.09 18.96
N SER A 135 3.28 0.35 18.08
CA SER A 135 3.52 1.79 17.84
C SER A 135 2.47 2.44 16.90
N GLY A 136 1.38 1.72 16.57
CA GLY A 136 0.33 2.26 15.71
C GLY A 136 0.73 2.51 14.26
N ARG A 137 1.84 1.89 13.77
CA ARG A 137 2.38 2.16 12.43
C ARG A 137 1.78 1.27 11.37
N PRO A 138 1.16 1.85 10.34
CA PRO A 138 0.76 1.10 9.16
C PRO A 138 1.97 0.42 8.51
N HIS A 139 1.82 -0.85 8.12
CA HIS A 139 2.89 -1.56 7.45
C HIS A 139 2.38 -2.56 6.42
N LEU A 140 3.13 -2.68 5.31
CA LEU A 140 2.89 -3.63 4.24
C LEU A 140 3.99 -4.68 4.24
N VAL A 141 3.62 -5.95 4.28
CA VAL A 141 4.56 -7.07 4.12
C VAL A 141 4.72 -7.39 2.63
N VAL A 142 5.96 -7.52 2.18
CA VAL A 142 6.31 -7.99 0.83
C VAL A 142 7.39 -9.06 1.00
N ARG A 143 7.18 -10.24 0.46
CA ARG A 143 8.09 -11.37 0.64
C ARG A 143 8.12 -12.30 -0.57
N LEU A 144 9.16 -13.08 -0.66
CA LEU A 144 9.32 -14.14 -1.63
C LEU A 144 9.31 -15.50 -0.94
N GLU A 145 8.79 -16.48 -1.62
CA GLU A 145 8.95 -17.91 -1.38
C GLU A 145 9.73 -18.48 -2.59
N PRO A 146 10.25 -19.71 -2.56
CA PRO A 146 11.08 -20.23 -3.65
C PRO A 146 10.43 -20.17 -5.04
N ASP A 147 9.12 -20.35 -5.11
CA ASP A 147 8.34 -20.38 -6.35
C ASP A 147 7.20 -19.34 -6.38
N ARG A 148 7.17 -18.40 -5.43
CA ARG A 148 6.05 -17.49 -5.24
C ARG A 148 6.47 -16.14 -4.71
N ALA A 149 5.78 -15.08 -5.16
CA ALA A 149 5.80 -13.77 -4.54
C ALA A 149 4.50 -13.50 -3.79
N VAL A 150 4.60 -12.85 -2.65
CA VAL A 150 3.46 -12.51 -1.79
C VAL A 150 3.53 -11.05 -1.40
N VAL A 151 2.48 -10.30 -1.68
CA VAL A 151 2.30 -8.89 -1.29
C VAL A 151 1.11 -8.80 -0.35
N GLY A 152 1.32 -8.26 0.82
CA GLY A 152 0.35 -8.22 1.93
C GLY A 152 0.73 -9.17 3.08
N PRO A 153 0.03 -9.03 4.21
CA PRO A 153 -1.04 -8.08 4.42
C PRO A 153 -0.55 -6.63 4.55
N LEU A 154 -1.39 -5.70 4.15
CA LEU A 154 -1.31 -4.33 4.61
C LEU A 154 -2.03 -4.25 5.96
N VAL A 155 -1.27 -3.93 6.99
CA VAL A 155 -1.76 -3.80 8.35
C VAL A 155 -1.96 -2.34 8.71
N ILE A 156 -3.18 -1.97 9.08
CA ILE A 156 -3.53 -0.69 9.68
C ILE A 156 -3.93 -0.98 11.12
N PRO A 157 -3.07 -0.70 12.12
CA PRO A 157 -3.31 -1.05 13.51
C PRO A 157 -4.67 -0.57 14.01
N GLY A 158 -5.40 -1.46 14.69
CA GLY A 158 -6.77 -1.20 15.17
C GLY A 158 -7.87 -1.20 14.09
N ARG A 159 -7.52 -1.27 12.78
CA ARG A 159 -8.49 -1.16 11.67
C ARG A 159 -8.49 -2.34 10.72
N SER A 160 -7.41 -3.11 10.67
CA SER A 160 -7.30 -4.30 9.82
C SER A 160 -6.76 -5.50 10.60
N PRO A 161 -6.99 -6.75 10.14
CA PRO A 161 -6.30 -7.92 10.66
C PRO A 161 -4.77 -7.72 10.58
N CYS A 162 -4.06 -8.12 11.64
CA CYS A 162 -2.61 -8.00 11.71
C CYS A 162 -1.89 -9.29 11.30
N VAL A 163 -0.56 -9.26 11.23
CA VAL A 163 0.27 -10.44 10.91
C VAL A 163 0.02 -11.59 11.90
N ARG A 164 -0.19 -11.29 13.21
CA ARG A 164 -0.55 -12.32 14.19
C ARG A 164 -1.87 -13.01 13.90
N CYS A 165 -2.87 -12.31 13.33
CA CYS A 165 -4.10 -12.96 12.86
C CYS A 165 -3.80 -13.99 11.78
N GLN A 166 -2.91 -13.66 10.84
CA GLN A 166 -2.46 -14.57 9.80
C GLN A 166 -1.80 -15.83 10.40
N ASP A 167 -0.89 -15.66 11.37
CA ASP A 167 -0.24 -16.78 12.04
C ASP A 167 -1.25 -17.67 12.80
N LEU A 168 -2.16 -17.07 13.54
CA LEU A 168 -3.20 -17.81 14.27
C LEU A 168 -4.15 -18.56 13.33
N ASN A 169 -4.45 -18.02 12.15
CA ASN A 169 -5.23 -18.73 11.13
C ASN A 169 -4.42 -19.87 10.52
N ARG A 170 -3.11 -19.70 10.30
CA ARG A 170 -2.22 -20.77 9.82
C ARG A 170 -2.07 -21.90 10.84
N CYS A 171 -1.94 -21.58 12.13
CA CYS A 171 -1.92 -22.58 13.20
C CYS A 171 -3.19 -23.46 13.24
N ARG A 172 -4.33 -22.98 12.73
CA ARG A 172 -5.54 -23.80 12.61
C ARG A 172 -5.48 -24.80 11.46
N LEU A 173 -4.64 -24.55 10.47
CA LEU A 173 -4.45 -25.41 9.30
C LEU A 173 -3.29 -26.38 9.52
N ASP A 174 -2.27 -25.95 10.28
CA ASP A 174 -1.07 -26.73 10.56
C ASP A 174 -0.52 -26.35 11.94
N ASP A 175 -0.60 -27.27 12.88
CA ASP A 175 -0.09 -27.10 14.26
C ASP A 175 1.44 -26.92 14.31
N ALA A 176 2.17 -27.34 13.26
CA ALA A 176 3.61 -27.13 13.14
C ALA A 176 3.98 -25.70 12.71
N TRP A 177 3.01 -24.85 12.36
CA TRP A 177 3.26 -23.48 11.88
C TRP A 177 4.25 -22.69 12.74
N PRO A 178 4.20 -22.69 14.10
CA PRO A 178 5.16 -21.94 14.91
C PRO A 178 6.62 -22.39 14.69
N HIS A 179 6.85 -23.67 14.48
CA HIS A 179 8.18 -24.22 14.20
C HIS A 179 8.66 -23.88 12.79
N LEU A 180 7.75 -23.96 11.81
CA LEU A 180 8.03 -23.56 10.43
C LEU A 180 8.33 -22.07 10.35
N LEU A 181 7.55 -21.25 11.02
CA LEU A 181 7.73 -19.79 11.06
C LEU A 181 9.13 -19.41 11.57
N ALA A 182 9.61 -20.07 12.65
CA ALA A 182 10.94 -19.81 13.21
C ALA A 182 12.07 -20.10 12.21
N GLN A 183 11.87 -21.04 11.30
CA GLN A 183 12.78 -21.33 10.18
C GLN A 183 12.63 -20.31 9.06
N LEU A 184 11.41 -20.05 8.61
CA LEU A 184 11.10 -19.15 7.48
C LEU A 184 11.54 -17.70 7.74
N CYS A 185 11.58 -17.26 9.00
CA CYS A 185 12.10 -15.93 9.36
C CYS A 185 13.64 -15.82 9.21
N ARG A 186 14.37 -16.92 9.07
CA ARG A 186 15.82 -16.96 9.02
C ARG A 186 16.37 -17.40 7.68
N GLU A 187 15.61 -18.21 6.96
CA GLU A 187 16.04 -18.77 5.68
C GLU A 187 15.96 -17.72 4.58
N PRO A 188 17.10 -17.39 3.95
CA PRO A 188 17.08 -16.49 2.79
C PRO A 188 16.46 -17.19 1.58
N VAL A 189 15.68 -16.45 0.82
CA VAL A 189 15.05 -16.92 -0.40
C VAL A 189 15.77 -16.34 -1.61
N ALA A 190 16.12 -17.20 -2.55
CA ALA A 190 16.68 -16.74 -3.83
C ALA A 190 15.67 -15.89 -4.59
N ALA A 191 16.09 -14.72 -5.02
CA ALA A 191 15.22 -13.76 -5.68
C ALA A 191 15.12 -14.07 -7.18
N GLU A 192 14.00 -14.68 -7.59
CA GLU A 192 13.70 -14.87 -9.02
C GLU A 192 13.27 -13.52 -9.63
N PRO A 193 13.86 -13.08 -10.77
CA PRO A 193 13.65 -11.74 -11.33
C PRO A 193 12.19 -11.39 -11.64
N THR A 194 11.39 -12.33 -12.14
CA THR A 194 9.97 -12.10 -12.47
C THR A 194 9.15 -11.87 -11.20
N LEU A 195 9.41 -12.66 -10.16
CA LEU A 195 8.76 -12.51 -8.85
C LEU A 195 9.13 -11.19 -8.19
N LEU A 196 10.40 -10.77 -8.29
CA LEU A 196 10.86 -9.46 -7.82
C LEU A 196 10.10 -8.33 -8.50
N ALA A 197 10.05 -8.34 -9.83
CA ALA A 197 9.39 -7.30 -10.61
C ALA A 197 7.90 -7.21 -10.29
N TRP A 198 7.23 -8.35 -10.21
CA TRP A 198 5.81 -8.41 -9.87
C TRP A 198 5.55 -7.91 -8.44
N ALA A 199 6.32 -8.38 -7.46
CA ALA A 199 6.17 -7.99 -6.05
C ALA A 199 6.36 -6.48 -5.88
N ALA A 200 7.42 -5.91 -6.48
CA ALA A 200 7.72 -4.49 -6.39
C ALA A 200 6.63 -3.62 -7.05
N SER A 201 6.13 -4.02 -8.22
CA SER A 201 5.08 -3.30 -8.93
C SER A 201 3.75 -3.38 -8.19
N THR A 202 3.38 -4.58 -7.70
CA THR A 202 2.15 -4.80 -6.94
C THR A 202 2.18 -4.03 -5.62
N ALA A 203 3.28 -4.08 -4.86
CA ALA A 203 3.44 -3.29 -3.64
C ALA A 203 3.26 -1.78 -3.92
N THR A 204 3.85 -1.27 -5.01
CA THR A 204 3.71 0.13 -5.41
C THR A 204 2.24 0.50 -5.68
N VAL A 205 1.48 -0.35 -6.37
CA VAL A 205 0.04 -0.12 -6.62
C VAL A 205 -0.74 -0.06 -5.31
N GLN A 206 -0.49 -1.01 -4.38
CA GLN A 206 -1.18 -1.05 -3.08
C GLN A 206 -0.85 0.19 -2.22
N VAL A 207 0.41 0.61 -2.19
CA VAL A 207 0.84 1.84 -1.49
C VAL A 207 0.15 3.06 -2.08
N ARG A 208 0.13 3.21 -3.40
CA ARG A 208 -0.53 4.33 -4.06
C ARG A 208 -2.04 4.36 -3.81
N ALA A 209 -2.70 3.20 -3.80
CA ALA A 209 -4.12 3.11 -3.46
C ALA A 209 -4.39 3.59 -2.02
N LEU A 210 -3.52 3.21 -1.06
CA LEU A 210 -3.62 3.70 0.33
C LEU A 210 -3.45 5.22 0.41
N LEU A 211 -2.40 5.76 -0.21
CA LEU A 211 -2.09 7.20 -0.17
C LEU A 211 -3.16 8.05 -0.86
N ALA A 212 -3.86 7.49 -1.84
CA ALA A 212 -5.01 8.11 -2.49
C ALA A 212 -6.31 8.03 -1.65
N GLY A 213 -6.25 7.47 -0.42
CA GLY A 213 -7.43 7.29 0.43
C GLY A 213 -8.35 6.15 -0.01
N GLY A 214 -7.91 5.31 -0.94
CA GLY A 214 -8.64 4.13 -1.38
C GLY A 214 -8.53 2.95 -0.40
N ALA A 215 -9.12 1.82 -0.78
CA ALA A 215 -9.06 0.55 -0.04
C ALA A 215 -8.14 -0.43 -0.79
N PRO A 216 -6.84 -0.54 -0.42
CA PRO A 216 -5.94 -1.51 -1.02
C PRO A 216 -6.45 -2.93 -0.84
N GLU A 217 -6.32 -3.76 -1.87
CA GLU A 217 -6.81 -5.14 -1.83
C GLU A 217 -6.05 -5.99 -0.81
N THR A 218 -4.82 -5.60 -0.48
CA THR A 218 -4.00 -6.27 0.54
C THR A 218 -4.41 -5.97 1.99
N THR A 219 -5.43 -5.12 2.22
CA THR A 219 -5.94 -4.87 3.57
C THR A 219 -6.68 -6.11 4.09
N GLY A 220 -6.05 -6.86 5.02
CA GLY A 220 -6.58 -8.13 5.52
C GLY A 220 -6.50 -9.29 4.52
N SER A 221 -5.69 -9.16 3.47
CA SER A 221 -5.45 -10.21 2.48
C SER A 221 -4.02 -10.19 1.95
N THR A 222 -3.65 -11.22 1.21
CA THR A 222 -2.41 -11.29 0.44
C THR A 222 -2.72 -11.49 -1.05
N LEU A 223 -1.94 -10.83 -1.91
CA LEU A 223 -1.86 -11.11 -3.33
C LEU A 223 -0.67 -12.02 -3.57
N GLU A 224 -0.86 -13.11 -4.28
CA GLU A 224 0.13 -14.15 -4.47
C GLU A 224 0.29 -14.49 -5.95
N LEU A 225 1.53 -14.50 -6.46
CA LEU A 225 1.86 -14.97 -7.80
C LEU A 225 2.76 -16.19 -7.68
N GLY A 226 2.26 -17.36 -8.12
CA GLY A 226 3.04 -18.60 -8.22
C GLY A 226 3.66 -18.78 -9.60
N LEU A 227 4.90 -19.27 -9.68
CA LEU A 227 5.53 -19.62 -10.95
C LEU A 227 5.21 -21.05 -11.39
N ALA A 228 4.90 -21.94 -10.46
CA ALA A 228 4.60 -23.33 -10.78
C ALA A 228 3.32 -23.50 -11.63
N ASP A 229 2.33 -22.64 -11.41
CA ASP A 229 1.03 -22.69 -12.07
C ASP A 229 0.66 -21.36 -12.79
N PHE A 230 1.53 -20.35 -12.71
CA PHE A 230 1.34 -19.00 -13.26
C PHE A 230 0.04 -18.35 -12.79
N ARG A 231 -0.42 -18.68 -11.58
CA ARG A 231 -1.67 -18.15 -11.04
C ARG A 231 -1.43 -16.94 -10.17
N LEU A 232 -2.28 -15.94 -10.39
CA LEU A 232 -2.47 -14.82 -9.48
C LEU A 232 -3.66 -15.14 -8.58
N GLN A 233 -3.43 -15.09 -7.27
CA GLN A 233 -4.45 -15.40 -6.27
C GLN A 233 -4.54 -14.28 -5.23
N SER A 234 -5.76 -14.05 -4.73
CA SER A 234 -5.99 -13.26 -3.52
C SER A 234 -6.42 -14.21 -2.40
N ARG A 235 -5.75 -14.11 -1.25
CA ARG A 235 -6.07 -14.92 -0.08
C ARG A 235 -6.47 -14.03 1.09
N ALA A 236 -7.72 -14.15 1.54
CA ALA A 236 -8.22 -13.43 2.70
C ALA A 236 -7.64 -13.99 4.01
N TRP A 237 -7.29 -13.09 4.92
CA TRP A 237 -6.84 -13.37 6.28
C TRP A 237 -7.75 -12.67 7.28
N PRO A 238 -8.85 -13.33 7.71
CA PRO A 238 -9.79 -12.70 8.62
C PRO A 238 -9.16 -12.44 9.99
N ALA A 239 -9.71 -11.46 10.71
CA ALA A 239 -9.34 -11.24 12.10
C ALA A 239 -9.59 -12.50 12.93
N HIS A 240 -8.59 -12.90 13.71
CA HIS A 240 -8.70 -14.10 14.54
C HIS A 240 -9.27 -13.74 15.92
N PRO A 241 -10.29 -14.46 16.44
CA PRO A 241 -10.96 -14.12 17.71
C PRO A 241 -10.00 -14.01 18.90
N ARG A 242 -8.91 -14.79 18.92
CA ARG A 242 -7.91 -14.78 19.99
C ARG A 242 -6.81 -13.73 19.80
N CYS A 243 -6.87 -12.89 18.76
CA CYS A 243 -5.82 -11.91 18.50
C CYS A 243 -6.02 -10.62 19.29
N GLY A 244 -7.20 -10.09 19.32
CA GLY A 244 -7.53 -8.81 19.97
C GLY A 244 -7.05 -7.56 19.22
N CYS A 245 -6.46 -7.67 18.02
CA CYS A 245 -5.86 -6.54 17.30
C CYS A 245 -6.85 -5.48 16.79
N LEU A 246 -8.15 -5.78 16.77
CA LEU A 246 -9.21 -4.83 16.41
C LEU A 246 -9.92 -4.25 17.64
N LEU A 247 -9.50 -4.62 18.85
CA LEU A 247 -9.98 -3.96 20.05
C LEU A 247 -9.34 -2.57 20.16
N PRO A 248 -10.05 -1.57 20.73
CA PRO A 248 -9.46 -0.26 20.98
C PRO A 248 -8.14 -0.40 21.72
N ILE A 249 -7.11 0.22 21.22
CA ILE A 249 -5.84 0.38 21.92
C ILE A 249 -6.11 1.47 22.97
N GLY A 250 -6.20 1.07 24.25
CA GLY A 250 -6.43 1.98 25.37
C GLY A 250 -5.24 2.90 25.62
#